data_4bc1e5fe8e256ea729d2ec386cb81a2d
#
_entry.id   4bc1e5fe8e256ea729d2ec386cb81a2d
#
_cell.length_a   1.000
_cell.length_b   1.000
_cell.length_c   1.000
_cell.angle_alpha   90.00
_cell.angle_beta   90.00
_cell.angle_gamma   90.00
#
_symmetry.space_group_name_H-M   'P 1'
#
loop_
_entity.id
_entity.type
_entity.pdbx_description
1 polymer ?
#
loop_
_entity_poly.entity_id
_entity_poly.type
_entity_poly.pdbx_seq_one_letter_code
_entity_poly.pdbx_strand_id
1 'polypeptide(L)'
;MRDFKHFGVKRRFFPDRNYNAIWCNLKTIRLGEGKALELPSGESEFYDVGINTKCNAECPFCYVSATGKGVNYPNICETWKKWMSTFWETKKKEIILTNKPFQIAIGSTGEPTIHPEFCEFLKTVYESGVVPNYTTNGITLALDSDLSEQLLDATRRYVGGVAVSFGNKSLRPYARRAIEKLIECGETKINIHHVISDIKSVDEFIQEWNAYGNLILYHVLLPLMPSGRSTTGIEEGVWEYLEEMIQKNHIENVAFGAHFIKNLRTSKIKTWLYDEESFSKNVILTENKVQITPSSFNLQPIQTIQF
;
A
#
# COMPACT_ATOMS: atom_id res chain seq x y z
N MET A 1 -0.12 2.08 -21.58
CA MET A 1 0.38 0.95 -20.79
C MET A 1 0.24 -0.31 -21.61
N ARG A 2 1.28 -1.10 -21.77
CA ARG A 2 1.18 -2.43 -22.38
C ARG A 2 1.35 -3.46 -21.27
N ASP A 3 0.32 -4.28 -21.06
CA ASP A 3 0.43 -5.47 -20.24
C ASP A 3 1.22 -6.52 -20.99
N PHE A 4 2.44 -6.78 -20.57
CA PHE A 4 3.20 -7.94 -21.03
C PHE A 4 2.76 -9.16 -20.20
N LYS A 5 1.52 -9.61 -20.41
CA LYS A 5 0.96 -10.77 -19.68
C LYS A 5 1.84 -12.03 -19.74
N HIS A 6 2.66 -12.19 -20.76
CA HIS A 6 3.52 -13.35 -20.91
C HIS A 6 4.78 -13.35 -20.04
N PHE A 7 5.17 -12.18 -19.49
CA PHE A 7 6.39 -12.04 -18.69
C PHE A 7 6.17 -11.38 -17.34
N GLY A 8 4.91 -11.13 -16.94
CA GLY A 8 4.60 -10.46 -15.66
C GLY A 8 5.20 -9.07 -15.55
N VAL A 9 5.37 -8.34 -16.65
CA VAL A 9 5.92 -6.99 -16.66
C VAL A 9 4.87 -5.98 -17.13
N LYS A 10 4.71 -4.90 -16.39
CA LYS A 10 3.95 -3.71 -16.79
C LYS A 10 4.89 -2.53 -16.91
N ARG A 11 4.63 -1.66 -17.87
CA ARG A 11 5.40 -0.44 -18.06
C ARG A 11 4.48 0.73 -18.32
N ARG A 12 4.74 1.84 -17.62
CA ARG A 12 4.15 3.16 -17.90
C ARG A 12 5.26 4.12 -18.26
N PHE A 13 5.06 4.87 -19.31
CA PHE A 13 5.99 5.90 -19.78
C PHE A 13 5.29 7.25 -19.85
N PHE A 14 5.94 8.27 -19.29
CA PHE A 14 5.54 9.66 -19.36
C PHE A 14 6.55 10.41 -20.24
N PRO A 15 6.24 10.65 -21.52
CA PRO A 15 7.21 11.17 -22.48
C PRO A 15 7.72 12.57 -22.14
N ASP A 16 6.86 13.41 -21.57
CA ASP A 16 7.18 14.82 -21.28
C ASP A 16 8.20 14.98 -20.14
N ARG A 17 8.49 13.90 -19.40
CA ARG A 17 9.40 13.91 -18.26
C ARG A 17 10.44 12.78 -18.30
N ASN A 18 10.55 12.11 -19.44
CA ASN A 18 11.43 10.95 -19.59
C ASN A 18 11.33 9.94 -18.43
N TYR A 19 10.10 9.78 -17.89
CA TYR A 19 9.84 8.94 -16.72
C TYR A 19 9.21 7.61 -17.11
N ASN A 20 9.71 6.53 -16.54
CA ASN A 20 9.18 5.19 -16.71
C ASN A 20 8.91 4.54 -15.35
N ALA A 21 7.71 4.02 -15.16
CA ALA A 21 7.39 3.06 -14.11
C ALA A 21 7.29 1.66 -14.74
N ILE A 22 8.06 0.72 -14.23
CA ILE A 22 8.10 -0.66 -14.68
C ILE A 22 7.78 -1.54 -13.47
N TRP A 23 6.69 -2.28 -13.53
CA TRP A 23 6.38 -3.30 -12.56
C TRP A 23 6.69 -4.69 -13.12
N CYS A 24 7.39 -5.48 -12.35
CA CYS A 24 7.64 -6.88 -12.61
C CYS A 24 7.23 -7.71 -11.38
N ASN A 25 7.19 -9.03 -11.52
CA ASN A 25 6.73 -9.93 -10.47
C ASN A 25 7.38 -9.73 -9.08
N LEU A 26 8.45 -8.98 -8.99
CA LEU A 26 9.19 -8.77 -7.73
C LEU A 26 9.08 -7.34 -7.20
N LYS A 27 9.04 -6.32 -8.06
CA LYS A 27 9.08 -4.92 -7.62
C LYS A 27 8.67 -3.94 -8.71
N THR A 28 8.32 -2.73 -8.29
CA THR A 28 8.21 -1.57 -9.18
C THR A 28 9.57 -0.88 -9.29
N ILE A 29 10.03 -0.67 -10.52
CA ILE A 29 11.25 0.07 -10.84
C ILE A 29 10.82 1.40 -11.45
N ARG A 30 11.42 2.49 -11.00
CA ARG A 30 11.20 3.85 -11.53
C ARG A 30 12.49 4.35 -12.12
N LEU A 31 12.40 4.84 -13.34
CA LEU A 31 13.52 5.42 -14.08
C LEU A 31 13.11 6.80 -14.56
N GLY A 32 13.90 7.81 -14.22
CA GLY A 32 13.64 9.19 -14.61
C GLY A 32 14.85 10.09 -14.34
N GLU A 33 14.78 11.32 -14.78
CA GLU A 33 15.79 12.35 -14.54
C GLU A 33 15.36 13.29 -13.42
N GLY A 34 16.31 13.72 -12.57
CA GLY A 34 16.07 14.68 -11.49
C GLY A 34 16.20 14.11 -10.08
N LYS A 35 16.14 15.02 -9.08
CA LYS A 35 16.31 14.68 -7.66
C LYS A 35 15.03 14.15 -7.01
N ALA A 36 13.88 14.54 -7.50
CA ALA A 36 12.57 14.05 -7.09
C ALA A 36 11.75 13.73 -8.33
N LEU A 37 11.04 12.61 -8.28
CA LEU A 37 10.13 12.25 -9.36
C LEU A 37 8.83 13.02 -9.16
N GLU A 38 8.68 14.12 -9.90
CA GLU A 38 7.45 14.90 -9.95
C GLU A 38 6.58 14.38 -11.10
N LEU A 39 5.35 13.99 -10.80
CA LEU A 39 4.38 13.64 -11.84
C LEU A 39 3.58 14.88 -12.27
N PRO A 40 3.09 14.91 -13.52
CA PRO A 40 2.20 15.96 -13.96
C PRO A 40 0.98 16.10 -13.04
N SER A 41 0.54 17.34 -12.82
CA SER A 41 -0.67 17.61 -12.06
C SER A 41 -1.86 16.82 -12.62
N GLY A 42 -2.53 16.07 -11.75
CA GLY A 42 -3.69 15.26 -12.13
C GLY A 42 -3.37 13.81 -12.52
N GLU A 43 -2.11 13.46 -12.76
CA GLU A 43 -1.67 12.11 -13.13
C GLU A 43 -0.94 11.45 -11.95
N SER A 44 -1.64 10.66 -11.15
CA SER A 44 -1.02 9.91 -10.06
C SER A 44 -0.66 8.51 -10.51
N GLU A 45 0.55 8.07 -10.18
CA GLU A 45 0.99 6.70 -10.41
C GLU A 45 0.29 5.74 -9.45
N PHE A 46 0.06 6.19 -8.23
CA PHE A 46 -0.38 5.39 -7.12
C PHE A 46 -1.65 5.97 -6.48
N TYR A 47 -2.63 5.13 -6.20
CA TYR A 47 -3.80 5.52 -5.43
C TYR A 47 -3.92 4.67 -4.16
N ASP A 48 -4.12 5.34 -3.04
CA ASP A 48 -4.53 4.73 -1.78
C ASP A 48 -6.06 4.59 -1.77
N VAL A 49 -6.57 3.36 -1.73
CA VAL A 49 -7.98 3.09 -1.96
C VAL A 49 -8.66 2.52 -0.72
N GLY A 50 -9.65 3.26 -0.20
CA GLY A 50 -10.58 2.81 0.82
C GLY A 50 -11.83 2.20 0.19
N ILE A 51 -12.19 1.00 0.63
CA ILE A 51 -13.39 0.27 0.18
C ILE A 51 -14.37 -0.01 1.32
N ASN A 52 -13.97 0.29 2.54
CA ASN A 52 -14.77 0.14 3.75
C ASN A 52 -14.22 1.00 4.87
N THR A 53 -15.03 1.21 5.92
CA THR A 53 -14.57 1.75 7.21
C THR A 53 -14.64 0.70 8.31
N LYS A 54 -15.09 -0.53 7.97
CA LYS A 54 -15.15 -1.66 8.88
C LYS A 54 -13.78 -2.27 9.08
N CYS A 55 -13.46 -2.63 10.34
CA CYS A 55 -12.23 -3.32 10.69
C CYS A 55 -12.51 -4.28 11.84
N ASN A 56 -11.97 -5.49 11.77
CA ASN A 56 -12.06 -6.50 12.84
C ASN A 56 -10.95 -6.35 13.89
N ALA A 57 -10.18 -5.25 13.82
CA ALA A 57 -9.15 -4.87 14.80
C ALA A 57 -9.43 -3.47 15.34
N GLU A 58 -9.19 -3.25 16.62
CA GLU A 58 -9.33 -1.95 17.29
C GLU A 58 -7.97 -1.43 17.75
N CYS A 59 -7.06 -1.23 16.80
CA CYS A 59 -5.71 -0.76 17.10
C CYS A 59 -5.74 0.60 17.82
N PRO A 60 -5.02 0.78 18.94
CA PRO A 60 -5.04 2.01 19.72
C PRO A 60 -4.45 3.22 18.98
N PHE A 61 -3.67 2.97 17.94
CA PHE A 61 -3.01 3.98 17.09
C PHE A 61 -3.65 4.12 15.69
N CYS A 62 -4.85 3.58 15.48
CA CYS A 62 -5.50 3.65 14.16
C CYS A 62 -5.81 5.08 13.77
N TYR A 63 -5.16 5.59 12.74
CA TYR A 63 -5.26 6.97 12.27
C TYR A 63 -6.62 7.33 11.66
N VAL A 64 -7.43 6.33 11.27
CA VAL A 64 -8.80 6.52 10.76
C VAL A 64 -9.88 6.07 11.74
N SER A 65 -9.51 5.61 12.93
CA SER A 65 -10.44 5.12 13.96
C SER A 65 -11.40 4.01 13.49
N ALA A 66 -10.98 3.17 12.54
CA ALA A 66 -11.80 2.08 12.02
C ALA A 66 -12.17 1.06 13.12
N THR A 67 -13.41 0.58 13.10
CA THR A 67 -13.95 -0.36 14.10
C THR A 67 -14.83 -1.42 13.45
N GLY A 68 -15.25 -2.43 14.25
CA GLY A 68 -16.22 -3.44 13.83
C GLY A 68 -17.61 -2.88 13.47
N LYS A 69 -17.94 -1.66 13.91
CA LYS A 69 -19.18 -0.95 13.60
C LYS A 69 -19.13 -0.17 12.28
N GLY A 70 -17.98 -0.12 11.62
CA GLY A 70 -17.85 0.48 10.29
C GLY A 70 -18.65 -0.28 9.24
N VAL A 71 -18.65 0.24 8.02
CA VAL A 71 -19.43 -0.29 6.90
C VAL A 71 -18.53 -0.81 5.79
N ASN A 72 -18.97 -1.84 5.08
CA ASN A 72 -18.45 -2.22 3.78
C ASN A 72 -19.27 -1.48 2.72
N TYR A 73 -18.60 -0.77 1.80
CA TYR A 73 -19.30 -0.06 0.73
C TYR A 73 -19.72 -1.06 -0.36
N PRO A 74 -21.00 -1.11 -0.74
CA PRO A 74 -21.46 -2.07 -1.71
C PRO A 74 -21.04 -1.71 -3.15
N ASN A 75 -21.08 -2.71 -4.04
CA ASN A 75 -20.88 -2.55 -5.48
C ASN A 75 -19.53 -1.90 -5.88
N ILE A 76 -18.49 -2.16 -5.10
CA ILE A 76 -17.14 -1.57 -5.35
C ILE A 76 -16.55 -2.02 -6.69
N CYS A 77 -16.80 -3.25 -7.10
CA CYS A 77 -16.36 -3.77 -8.40
C CYS A 77 -16.99 -3.00 -9.56
N GLU A 78 -18.28 -2.74 -9.50
CA GLU A 78 -18.99 -2.00 -10.54
C GLU A 78 -18.59 -0.52 -10.56
N THR A 79 -18.47 0.11 -9.38
CA THR A 79 -18.00 1.49 -9.25
C THR A 79 -16.58 1.63 -9.81
N TRP A 80 -15.69 0.67 -9.56
CA TRP A 80 -14.35 0.66 -10.13
C TRP A 80 -14.38 0.58 -11.66
N LYS A 81 -15.17 -0.32 -12.24
CA LYS A 81 -15.30 -0.46 -13.70
C LYS A 81 -15.78 0.83 -14.35
N LYS A 82 -16.82 1.46 -13.79
CA LYS A 82 -17.33 2.75 -14.26
C LYS A 82 -16.24 3.83 -14.19
N TRP A 83 -15.52 3.92 -13.07
CA TRP A 83 -14.46 4.89 -12.92
C TRP A 83 -13.32 4.66 -13.91
N MET A 84 -12.86 3.43 -14.08
CA MET A 84 -11.79 3.11 -15.03
C MET A 84 -12.18 3.41 -16.48
N SER A 85 -13.46 3.35 -16.83
CA SER A 85 -13.95 3.73 -18.16
C SER A 85 -13.86 5.24 -18.47
N THR A 86 -13.71 6.07 -17.44
CA THR A 86 -13.55 7.54 -17.63
C THR A 86 -12.13 7.95 -18.03
N PHE A 87 -11.16 7.06 -17.86
CA PHE A 87 -9.78 7.36 -18.20
C PHE A 87 -9.50 7.11 -19.68
N TRP A 88 -8.70 7.99 -20.28
CA TRP A 88 -8.30 7.84 -21.68
C TRP A 88 -7.15 6.83 -21.81
N GLU A 89 -7.13 6.16 -22.94
CA GLU A 89 -6.04 5.30 -23.39
C GLU A 89 -5.73 5.60 -24.84
N THR A 90 -4.46 5.77 -25.17
CA THR A 90 -4.00 5.97 -26.54
C THR A 90 -2.91 4.97 -26.88
N LYS A 91 -3.18 4.14 -27.90
CA LYS A 91 -2.17 3.24 -28.45
C LYS A 91 -1.29 3.99 -29.44
N LYS A 92 0.01 4.00 -29.21
CA LYS A 92 0.99 4.52 -30.15
C LYS A 92 2.04 3.43 -30.41
N LYS A 93 1.89 2.72 -31.52
CA LYS A 93 2.63 1.47 -31.84
C LYS A 93 2.34 0.42 -30.76
N GLU A 94 3.35 0.06 -29.98
CA GLU A 94 3.25 -0.94 -28.91
C GLU A 94 3.11 -0.33 -27.50
N ILE A 95 3.06 1.00 -27.42
CA ILE A 95 2.96 1.72 -26.15
C ILE A 95 1.54 2.24 -25.98
N ILE A 96 0.91 1.88 -24.87
CA ILE A 96 -0.37 2.44 -24.44
C ILE A 96 -0.04 3.60 -23.49
N LEU A 97 -0.40 4.82 -23.89
CA LEU A 97 -0.41 5.97 -23.00
C LEU A 97 -1.76 6.00 -22.29
N THR A 98 -1.73 6.16 -21.00
CA THR A 98 -2.96 6.16 -20.18
C THR A 98 -2.79 7.08 -18.98
N ASN A 99 -3.88 7.68 -18.53
CA ASN A 99 -3.93 8.44 -17.26
C ASN A 99 -4.56 7.65 -16.10
N LYS A 100 -4.82 6.35 -16.28
CA LYS A 100 -5.20 5.45 -15.17
C LYS A 100 -4.06 5.35 -14.15
N PRO A 101 -4.34 5.07 -12.88
CA PRO A 101 -3.29 4.73 -11.92
C PRO A 101 -2.48 3.52 -12.42
N PHE A 102 -1.18 3.50 -12.14
CA PHE A 102 -0.34 2.35 -12.46
C PHE A 102 -0.58 1.22 -11.47
N GLN A 103 -0.72 1.58 -10.20
CA GLN A 103 -0.98 0.66 -9.09
C GLN A 103 -1.84 1.32 -8.03
N ILE A 104 -2.47 0.50 -7.20
CA ILE A 104 -3.21 0.95 -6.02
C ILE A 104 -2.76 0.18 -4.79
N ALA A 105 -2.94 0.79 -3.60
CA ALA A 105 -2.95 0.08 -2.32
C ALA A 105 -4.34 0.16 -1.71
N ILE A 106 -4.88 -0.99 -1.30
CA ILE A 106 -6.21 -1.10 -0.72
C ILE A 106 -6.06 -1.30 0.79
N GLY A 107 -6.83 -0.55 1.59
CA GLY A 107 -6.79 -0.66 3.05
C GLY A 107 -6.56 0.67 3.78
N SER A 108 -6.75 1.81 3.12
CA SER A 108 -6.53 3.13 3.72
C SER A 108 -7.57 3.51 4.78
N THR A 109 -8.77 2.92 4.79
CA THR A 109 -9.88 3.33 5.65
C THR A 109 -10.44 2.24 6.56
N GLY A 110 -10.09 0.98 6.33
CA GLY A 110 -10.56 -0.18 7.10
C GLY A 110 -9.74 -1.43 6.81
N GLU A 111 -10.23 -2.60 7.22
CA GLU A 111 -9.61 -3.89 6.88
C GLU A 111 -10.23 -4.43 5.58
N PRO A 112 -9.48 -4.45 4.47
CA PRO A 112 -10.06 -4.83 3.18
C PRO A 112 -10.44 -6.31 3.10
N THR A 113 -9.75 -7.19 3.80
CA THR A 113 -9.95 -8.65 3.72
C THR A 113 -11.27 -9.14 4.31
N ILE A 114 -11.98 -8.30 5.06
CA ILE A 114 -13.34 -8.60 5.54
C ILE A 114 -14.44 -8.04 4.64
N HIS A 115 -14.08 -7.42 3.52
CA HIS A 115 -15.06 -6.93 2.55
C HIS A 115 -15.55 -8.10 1.69
N PRO A 116 -16.87 -8.33 1.54
CA PRO A 116 -17.41 -9.51 0.84
C PRO A 116 -17.02 -9.57 -0.64
N GLU A 117 -16.83 -8.44 -1.30
CA GLU A 117 -16.40 -8.37 -2.71
C GLU A 117 -14.87 -8.36 -2.88
N PHE A 118 -14.06 -8.51 -1.83
CA PHE A 118 -12.63 -8.18 -1.91
C PHE A 118 -11.85 -9.04 -2.91
N CYS A 119 -12.05 -10.35 -2.92
CA CYS A 119 -11.38 -11.25 -3.87
C CYS A 119 -11.75 -10.93 -5.33
N GLU A 120 -13.03 -10.66 -5.60
CA GLU A 120 -13.48 -10.23 -6.93
C GLU A 120 -12.98 -8.83 -7.28
N PHE A 121 -12.84 -7.95 -6.30
CA PHE A 121 -12.29 -6.62 -6.49
C PHE A 121 -10.81 -6.66 -6.90
N LEU A 122 -9.99 -7.50 -6.26
CA LEU A 122 -8.59 -7.72 -6.67
C LEU A 122 -8.50 -8.15 -8.15
N LYS A 123 -9.32 -9.09 -8.55
CA LYS A 123 -9.42 -9.53 -9.96
C LYS A 123 -9.87 -8.39 -10.87
N THR A 124 -10.92 -7.66 -10.51
CA THR A 124 -11.48 -6.54 -11.29
C THR A 124 -10.43 -5.44 -11.51
N VAL A 125 -9.68 -5.08 -10.47
CA VAL A 125 -8.57 -4.11 -10.57
C VAL A 125 -7.50 -4.63 -11.53
N TYR A 126 -7.06 -5.87 -11.34
CA TYR A 126 -6.05 -6.50 -12.19
C TYR A 126 -6.48 -6.54 -13.67
N GLU A 127 -7.72 -6.94 -13.96
CA GLU A 127 -8.27 -7.00 -15.32
C GLU A 127 -8.41 -5.62 -15.97
N SER A 128 -8.58 -4.56 -15.17
CA SER A 128 -8.56 -3.18 -15.66
C SER A 128 -7.17 -2.68 -16.08
N GLY A 129 -6.14 -3.52 -15.89
CA GLY A 129 -4.74 -3.18 -16.19
C GLY A 129 -4.04 -2.39 -15.09
N VAL A 130 -4.61 -2.26 -13.91
CA VAL A 130 -4.01 -1.63 -12.71
C VAL A 130 -3.45 -2.71 -11.80
N VAL A 131 -2.30 -2.47 -11.16
CA VAL A 131 -1.73 -3.42 -10.20
C VAL A 131 -2.40 -3.24 -8.84
N PRO A 132 -3.17 -4.21 -8.33
CA PRO A 132 -3.70 -4.15 -6.98
C PRO A 132 -2.62 -4.56 -5.98
N ASN A 133 -2.46 -3.76 -4.92
CA ASN A 133 -1.75 -4.12 -3.70
C ASN A 133 -2.71 -3.93 -2.53
N TYR A 134 -2.45 -4.56 -1.39
CA TYR A 134 -3.27 -4.30 -0.22
C TYR A 134 -2.46 -4.39 1.08
N THR A 135 -3.00 -3.75 2.12
CA THR A 135 -2.51 -3.84 3.49
C THR A 135 -3.56 -4.53 4.35
N THR A 136 -3.13 -5.46 5.20
CA THR A 136 -4.02 -6.22 6.09
C THR A 136 -3.46 -6.33 7.51
N ASN A 137 -4.33 -6.47 8.49
CA ASN A 137 -3.96 -6.84 9.85
C ASN A 137 -3.63 -8.34 10.01
N GLY A 138 -3.84 -9.14 8.97
CA GLY A 138 -3.49 -10.55 8.91
C GLY A 138 -4.53 -11.52 9.50
N ILE A 139 -5.55 -11.04 10.20
CA ILE A 139 -6.51 -11.94 10.91
C ILE A 139 -7.18 -12.90 9.93
N THR A 140 -7.76 -12.40 8.83
CA THR A 140 -8.47 -13.23 7.86
C THR A 140 -7.57 -14.27 7.22
N LEU A 141 -6.34 -13.89 6.85
CA LEU A 141 -5.36 -14.81 6.26
C LEU A 141 -4.89 -15.89 7.24
N ALA A 142 -4.76 -15.54 8.52
CA ALA A 142 -4.27 -16.47 9.56
C ALA A 142 -5.25 -17.61 9.89
N LEU A 143 -6.53 -17.40 9.65
CA LEU A 143 -7.56 -18.39 9.97
C LEU A 143 -7.52 -19.56 8.98
N ASP A 144 -7.84 -20.76 9.46
CA ASP A 144 -8.05 -21.93 8.62
C ASP A 144 -9.53 -21.96 8.17
N SER A 145 -9.82 -21.31 7.03
CA SER A 145 -11.17 -21.13 6.51
C SER A 145 -11.17 -21.02 4.98
N ASP A 146 -12.29 -21.34 4.37
CA ASP A 146 -12.49 -21.20 2.92
C ASP A 146 -12.22 -19.75 2.43
N LEU A 147 -12.57 -18.75 3.24
CA LEU A 147 -12.28 -17.36 2.91
C LEU A 147 -10.76 -17.08 2.88
N SER A 148 -10.01 -17.64 3.83
CA SER A 148 -8.54 -17.52 3.82
C SER A 148 -7.93 -18.15 2.57
N GLU A 149 -8.38 -19.34 2.18
CA GLU A 149 -7.89 -20.03 0.98
C GLU A 149 -8.23 -19.26 -0.30
N GLN A 150 -9.47 -18.75 -0.43
CA GLN A 150 -9.87 -17.91 -1.55
C GLN A 150 -9.04 -16.64 -1.64
N LEU A 151 -8.75 -16.01 -0.50
CA LEU A 151 -7.94 -14.80 -0.44
C LEU A 151 -6.47 -15.06 -0.80
N LEU A 152 -5.89 -16.18 -0.34
CA LEU A 152 -4.54 -16.60 -0.71
C LEU A 152 -4.44 -16.86 -2.23
N ASP A 153 -5.43 -17.55 -2.81
CA ASP A 153 -5.45 -17.80 -4.25
C ASP A 153 -5.60 -16.50 -5.05
N ALA A 154 -6.51 -15.60 -4.66
CA ALA A 154 -6.67 -14.29 -5.30
C ALA A 154 -5.40 -13.43 -5.17
N THR A 155 -4.74 -13.46 -4.00
CA THR A 155 -3.47 -12.76 -3.77
C THR A 155 -2.40 -13.25 -4.73
N ARG A 156 -2.19 -14.54 -4.81
CA ARG A 156 -1.21 -15.15 -5.70
C ARG A 156 -1.45 -14.84 -7.18
N ARG A 157 -2.72 -14.79 -7.60
CA ARG A 157 -3.07 -14.58 -9.02
C ARG A 157 -3.04 -13.15 -9.48
N TYR A 158 -3.46 -12.21 -8.64
CA TYR A 158 -3.79 -10.87 -9.08
C TYR A 158 -2.95 -9.77 -8.43
N VAL A 159 -2.41 -10.01 -7.23
CA VAL A 159 -1.82 -8.95 -6.40
C VAL A 159 -0.36 -8.68 -6.77
N GLY A 160 0.02 -7.41 -6.78
CA GLY A 160 1.38 -6.96 -7.00
C GLY A 160 2.26 -7.00 -5.76
N GLY A 161 1.63 -6.92 -4.58
CA GLY A 161 2.29 -7.02 -3.28
C GLY A 161 1.28 -6.92 -2.14
N VAL A 162 1.56 -7.59 -1.04
CA VAL A 162 0.76 -7.57 0.18
C VAL A 162 1.59 -7.04 1.34
N ALA A 163 1.01 -6.16 2.15
CA ALA A 163 1.63 -5.69 3.37
C ALA A 163 0.85 -6.20 4.60
N VAL A 164 1.56 -6.82 5.54
CA VAL A 164 0.99 -7.29 6.81
C VAL A 164 1.42 -6.34 7.93
N SER A 165 0.45 -5.84 8.71
CA SER A 165 0.68 -4.85 9.75
C SER A 165 1.11 -5.48 11.07
N PHE A 166 2.27 -5.07 11.60
CA PHE A 166 2.85 -5.51 12.88
C PHE A 166 2.73 -4.50 14.02
N GLY A 167 2.08 -3.36 13.79
CA GLY A 167 1.98 -2.31 14.80
C GLY A 167 1.22 -2.71 16.07
N ASN A 168 0.16 -3.50 15.95
CA ASN A 168 -0.64 -3.94 17.09
C ASN A 168 -0.12 -5.25 17.69
N LYS A 169 0.41 -5.19 18.91
CA LYS A 169 1.01 -6.33 19.61
C LYS A 169 0.05 -7.51 19.79
N SER A 170 -1.22 -7.25 20.08
CA SER A 170 -2.22 -8.32 20.27
C SER A 170 -2.54 -9.07 18.99
N LEU A 171 -2.26 -8.48 17.82
CA LEU A 171 -2.51 -9.08 16.51
C LEU A 171 -1.27 -9.77 15.92
N ARG A 172 -0.10 -9.63 16.51
CA ARG A 172 1.14 -10.24 15.99
C ARG A 172 1.08 -11.73 15.73
N PRO A 173 0.43 -12.55 16.58
CA PRO A 173 0.29 -13.99 16.27
C PRO A 173 -0.44 -14.23 14.95
N TYR A 174 -1.49 -13.48 14.68
CA TYR A 174 -2.20 -13.53 13.38
C TYR A 174 -1.34 -13.02 12.24
N ALA A 175 -0.65 -11.90 12.44
CA ALA A 175 0.23 -11.33 11.41
C ALA A 175 1.35 -12.32 11.03
N ARG A 176 1.99 -12.98 12.00
CA ARG A 176 3.00 -14.02 11.75
C ARG A 176 2.42 -15.21 10.99
N ARG A 177 1.29 -15.74 11.44
CA ARG A 177 0.63 -16.86 10.75
C ARG A 177 0.20 -16.49 9.33
N ALA A 178 -0.26 -15.26 9.10
CA ALA A 178 -0.58 -14.76 7.77
C ALA A 178 0.65 -14.73 6.86
N ILE A 179 1.80 -14.26 7.36
CA ILE A 179 3.06 -14.25 6.61
C ILE A 179 3.50 -15.67 6.28
N GLU A 180 3.45 -16.59 7.23
CA GLU A 180 3.78 -18.00 7.00
C GLU A 180 2.92 -18.59 5.87
N LYS A 181 1.59 -18.43 5.93
CA LYS A 181 0.68 -18.89 4.87
C LYS A 181 0.96 -18.25 3.52
N LEU A 182 1.28 -16.95 3.49
CA LEU A 182 1.64 -16.26 2.26
C LEU A 182 2.93 -16.84 1.66
N ILE A 183 3.95 -17.13 2.47
CA ILE A 183 5.19 -17.78 2.04
C ILE A 183 4.90 -19.22 1.56
N GLU A 184 4.13 -20.00 2.31
CA GLU A 184 3.74 -21.37 1.99
C GLU A 184 2.99 -21.46 0.65
N CYS A 185 2.14 -20.48 0.33
CA CYS A 185 1.44 -20.43 -0.96
C CYS A 185 2.29 -19.89 -2.11
N GLY A 186 3.55 -19.55 -1.88
CA GLY A 186 4.50 -19.06 -2.88
C GLY A 186 4.42 -17.56 -3.19
N GLU A 187 3.77 -16.74 -2.32
CA GLU A 187 3.82 -15.28 -2.45
C GLU A 187 5.21 -14.77 -2.04
N THR A 188 5.84 -14.01 -2.92
CA THR A 188 7.20 -13.48 -2.71
C THR A 188 7.24 -11.97 -2.55
N LYS A 189 6.10 -11.29 -2.71
CA LYS A 189 5.98 -9.82 -2.66
C LYS A 189 5.32 -9.39 -1.35
N ILE A 190 5.82 -9.93 -0.25
CA ILE A 190 5.32 -9.65 1.10
C ILE A 190 6.12 -8.48 1.68
N ASN A 191 5.41 -7.52 2.24
CA ASN A 191 5.97 -6.45 3.05
C ASN A 191 5.44 -6.55 4.48
N ILE A 192 6.22 -6.07 5.44
CA ILE A 192 5.77 -5.91 6.83
C ILE A 192 5.71 -4.41 7.14
N HIS A 193 4.57 -3.93 7.63
CA HIS A 193 4.40 -2.56 8.08
C HIS A 193 4.64 -2.47 9.58
N HIS A 194 5.62 -1.66 9.98
CA HIS A 194 5.95 -1.36 11.37
C HIS A 194 5.54 0.08 11.70
N VAL A 195 4.80 0.27 12.79
CA VAL A 195 4.51 1.61 13.30
C VAL A 195 5.60 1.98 14.30
N ILE A 196 6.35 3.02 14.00
CA ILE A 196 7.45 3.53 14.82
C ILE A 196 6.94 4.70 15.65
N SER A 197 7.05 4.59 16.98
CA SER A 197 6.58 5.59 17.95
C SER A 197 7.67 5.99 18.95
N ASP A 198 8.45 5.02 19.41
CA ASP A 198 9.38 5.09 20.51
C ASP A 198 10.56 4.13 20.27
N ILE A 199 11.58 4.20 21.12
CA ILE A 199 12.77 3.33 21.05
C ILE A 199 12.38 1.84 21.08
N LYS A 200 11.38 1.47 21.89
CA LYS A 200 10.93 0.09 21.99
C LYS A 200 10.34 -0.43 20.68
N SER A 201 9.63 0.41 19.93
CA SER A 201 9.09 0.04 18.61
C SER A 201 10.20 -0.18 17.57
N VAL A 202 11.33 0.52 17.70
CA VAL A 202 12.53 0.28 16.90
C VAL A 202 13.15 -1.07 17.24
N ASP A 203 13.32 -1.39 18.52
CA ASP A 203 13.85 -2.70 18.96
C ASP A 203 12.97 -3.85 18.49
N GLU A 204 11.65 -3.67 18.55
CA GLU A 204 10.67 -4.64 18.05
C GLU A 204 10.78 -4.82 16.53
N PHE A 205 10.97 -3.73 15.78
CA PHE A 205 11.25 -3.81 14.33
C PHE A 205 12.53 -4.63 14.07
N ILE A 206 13.62 -4.39 14.80
CA ILE A 206 14.88 -5.14 14.63
C ILE A 206 14.68 -6.63 14.93
N GLN A 207 13.88 -6.99 15.96
CA GLN A 207 13.56 -8.38 16.26
C GLN A 207 12.80 -9.06 15.10
N GLU A 208 11.79 -8.40 14.54
CA GLU A 208 11.03 -8.94 13.40
C GLU A 208 11.89 -8.99 12.13
N TRP A 209 12.77 -8.01 11.91
CA TRP A 209 13.72 -8.06 10.82
C TRP A 209 14.69 -9.25 10.96
N ASN A 210 15.20 -9.54 12.15
CA ASN A 210 16.02 -10.71 12.40
C ASN A 210 15.27 -12.03 12.16
N ALA A 211 13.95 -12.06 12.42
CA ALA A 211 13.13 -13.25 12.22
C ALA A 211 12.82 -13.51 10.74
N TYR A 212 12.53 -12.48 9.97
CA TYR A 212 12.07 -12.62 8.59
C TYR A 212 13.13 -12.23 7.54
N GLY A 213 14.00 -11.28 7.85
CA GLY A 213 15.13 -10.89 7.00
C GLY A 213 14.78 -10.78 5.52
N ASN A 214 15.45 -11.59 4.71
CA ASN A 214 15.28 -11.64 3.26
C ASN A 214 14.11 -12.53 2.78
N LEU A 215 13.33 -13.12 3.70
CA LEU A 215 12.11 -13.88 3.34
C LEU A 215 10.98 -12.97 2.84
N ILE A 216 11.06 -11.69 3.15
CA ILE A 216 10.11 -10.69 2.71
C ILE A 216 10.77 -9.62 1.84
N LEU A 217 9.95 -8.88 1.09
CA LEU A 217 10.47 -7.89 0.14
C LEU A 217 10.97 -6.63 0.87
N TYR A 218 10.13 -6.01 1.71
CA TYR A 218 10.50 -4.82 2.49
C TYR A 218 9.87 -4.82 3.88
N HIS A 219 10.63 -4.33 4.86
CA HIS A 219 10.13 -3.80 6.11
C HIS A 219 9.81 -2.32 5.92
N VAL A 220 8.54 -1.96 5.96
CA VAL A 220 8.07 -0.59 5.73
C VAL A 220 7.83 0.08 7.08
N LEU A 221 8.59 1.13 7.36
CA LEU A 221 8.52 1.89 8.60
C LEU A 221 7.57 3.07 8.42
N LEU A 222 6.56 3.13 9.26
CA LEU A 222 5.53 4.16 9.26
C LEU A 222 5.61 4.92 10.60
N PRO A 223 5.69 6.26 10.60
CA PRO A 223 5.68 6.99 11.86
C PRO A 223 4.30 6.92 12.52
N LEU A 224 4.26 6.86 13.85
CA LEU A 224 3.01 7.08 14.56
C LEU A 224 2.49 8.48 14.26
N MET A 225 1.24 8.57 13.83
CA MET A 225 0.61 9.84 13.46
C MET A 225 -0.36 10.30 14.56
N PRO A 226 -0.35 11.57 14.95
CA PRO A 226 -1.32 12.14 15.90
C PRO A 226 -2.67 12.35 15.21
N SER A 227 -3.33 11.25 14.86
CA SER A 227 -4.60 11.21 14.13
C SER A 227 -5.43 10.00 14.54
N GLY A 228 -6.74 10.12 14.39
CA GLY A 228 -7.69 9.07 14.76
C GLY A 228 -7.68 8.79 16.25
N ARG A 229 -7.33 7.56 16.65
CA ARG A 229 -7.24 7.17 18.06
C ARG A 229 -5.94 7.58 18.75
N SER A 230 -4.89 7.89 18.01
CA SER A 230 -3.64 8.37 18.58
C SER A 230 -3.66 9.89 18.73
N THR A 231 -3.26 10.39 19.90
CA THR A 231 -3.07 11.81 20.17
C THR A 231 -1.61 12.21 20.15
N THR A 232 -0.71 11.25 20.06
CA THR A 232 0.76 11.43 20.06
C THR A 232 1.35 11.05 18.73
N GLY A 233 2.48 11.68 18.38
CA GLY A 233 3.32 11.30 17.25
C GLY A 233 4.53 10.47 17.71
N ILE A 234 5.56 10.47 16.90
CA ILE A 234 6.84 9.84 17.19
C ILE A 234 7.56 10.63 18.31
N GLU A 235 8.21 9.94 19.24
CA GLU A 235 8.98 10.55 20.31
C GLU A 235 10.28 11.19 19.78
N GLU A 236 10.78 12.16 20.52
CA GLU A 236 12.07 12.81 20.21
C GLU A 236 13.23 11.81 20.34
N GLY A 237 14.22 11.92 19.45
CA GLY A 237 15.40 11.04 19.44
C GLY A 237 15.19 9.65 18.82
N VAL A 238 13.96 9.28 18.51
CA VAL A 238 13.66 7.95 17.94
C VAL A 238 14.23 7.80 16.53
N TRP A 239 14.26 8.89 15.76
CA TRP A 239 14.81 8.84 14.40
C TRP A 239 16.31 8.54 14.42
N GLU A 240 17.07 9.22 15.26
CA GLU A 240 18.51 9.04 15.41
C GLU A 240 18.85 7.60 15.84
N TYR A 241 18.11 7.07 16.80
CA TYR A 241 18.24 5.68 17.24
C TYR A 241 17.89 4.68 16.13
N LEU A 242 16.79 4.93 15.40
CA LEU A 242 16.41 4.10 14.26
C LEU A 242 17.49 4.08 13.18
N GLU A 243 18.04 5.25 12.83
CA GLU A 243 19.11 5.38 11.84
C GLU A 243 20.37 4.61 12.29
N GLU A 244 20.77 4.76 13.55
CA GLU A 244 21.87 4.00 14.14
C GLU A 244 21.65 2.49 14.05
N MET A 245 20.46 2.02 14.41
CA MET A 245 20.13 0.60 14.41
C MET A 245 20.07 0.01 12.99
N ILE A 246 19.59 0.74 12.01
CA ILE A 246 19.62 0.32 10.60
C ILE A 246 21.06 0.18 10.11
N GLN A 247 21.93 1.14 10.42
CA GLN A 247 23.33 1.10 10.03
C GLN A 247 24.10 -0.02 10.74
N LYS A 248 23.93 -0.16 12.05
CA LYS A 248 24.59 -1.18 12.88
C LYS A 248 24.24 -2.61 12.45
N ASN A 249 23.00 -2.85 12.06
CA ASN A 249 22.52 -4.17 11.64
C ASN A 249 22.63 -4.39 10.12
N HIS A 250 23.17 -3.43 9.36
CA HIS A 250 23.31 -3.50 7.90
C HIS A 250 21.99 -3.83 7.17
N ILE A 251 20.89 -3.18 7.59
CA ILE A 251 19.57 -3.43 7.04
C ILE A 251 19.44 -2.74 5.67
N GLU A 252 19.20 -3.52 4.62
CA GLU A 252 19.08 -3.03 3.25
C GLU A 252 17.63 -3.03 2.72
N ASN A 253 16.80 -3.97 3.18
CA ASN A 253 15.41 -4.13 2.72
C ASN A 253 14.40 -3.34 3.57
N VAL A 254 14.72 -2.08 3.87
CA VAL A 254 13.86 -1.15 4.58
C VAL A 254 13.28 -0.10 3.62
N ALA A 255 11.99 0.23 3.80
CA ALA A 255 11.33 1.34 3.14
C ALA A 255 10.68 2.26 4.18
N PHE A 256 10.47 3.51 3.84
CA PHE A 256 9.96 4.52 4.76
C PHE A 256 8.64 5.09 4.23
N GLY A 257 7.67 5.25 5.13
CA GLY A 257 6.47 6.04 4.84
C GLY A 257 6.83 7.50 4.58
N ALA A 258 6.05 8.15 3.73
CA ALA A 258 6.33 9.51 3.25
C ALA A 258 6.48 10.55 4.37
N HIS A 259 5.83 10.35 5.51
CA HIS A 259 5.96 11.24 6.68
C HIS A 259 7.36 11.25 7.32
N PHE A 260 8.24 10.31 6.95
CA PHE A 260 9.67 10.37 7.29
C PHE A 260 10.51 11.25 6.35
N ILE A 261 9.94 11.77 5.25
CA ILE A 261 10.69 12.49 4.18
C ILE A 261 11.59 13.60 4.74
N LYS A 262 11.12 14.36 5.73
CA LYS A 262 11.92 15.43 6.34
C LYS A 262 13.21 14.88 6.97
N ASN A 263 13.11 13.78 7.70
CA ASN A 263 14.24 13.11 8.34
C ASN A 263 15.15 12.45 7.29
N LEU A 264 14.55 11.81 6.28
CA LEU A 264 15.28 11.18 5.18
C LEU A 264 16.17 12.18 4.42
N ARG A 265 15.74 13.44 4.25
CA ARG A 265 16.51 14.49 3.58
C ARG A 265 17.78 14.89 4.34
N THR A 266 17.82 14.70 5.64
CA THR A 266 18.94 15.01 6.53
C THR A 266 19.72 13.76 6.95
N SER A 267 19.20 12.57 6.66
CA SER A 267 19.76 11.27 7.02
C SER A 267 21.00 10.93 6.19
N LYS A 268 21.87 10.10 6.77
CA LYS A 268 22.97 9.43 6.08
C LYS A 268 22.50 8.20 5.29
N ILE A 269 21.28 7.74 5.51
CA ILE A 269 20.68 6.62 4.78
C ILE A 269 20.41 7.07 3.35
N LYS A 270 21.03 6.41 2.39
CA LYS A 270 20.77 6.64 0.97
C LYS A 270 19.44 6.00 0.59
N THR A 271 18.49 6.81 0.15
CA THR A 271 17.19 6.35 -0.30
C THR A 271 16.67 7.17 -1.47
N TRP A 272 15.65 6.65 -2.16
CA TRP A 272 14.89 7.40 -3.14
C TRP A 272 13.84 8.25 -2.42
N LEU A 273 13.89 9.54 -2.65
CA LEU A 273 12.91 10.50 -2.16
C LEU A 273 11.96 10.87 -3.29
N TYR A 274 10.68 10.91 -3.00
CA TYR A 274 9.67 11.41 -3.92
C TYR A 274 8.67 12.29 -3.16
N ASP A 275 8.01 13.17 -3.90
CA ASP A 275 6.96 14.00 -3.36
C ASP A 275 5.65 13.21 -3.31
N GLU A 276 5.14 12.95 -2.11
CA GLU A 276 3.91 12.18 -1.91
C GLU A 276 2.69 12.86 -2.53
N GLU A 277 2.60 14.19 -2.44
CA GLU A 277 1.46 14.93 -2.99
C GLU A 277 1.34 14.80 -4.50
N SER A 278 2.47 14.67 -5.19
CA SER A 278 2.49 14.44 -6.64
C SER A 278 2.29 12.97 -7.01
N PHE A 279 2.63 12.04 -6.12
CA PHE A 279 2.75 10.62 -6.44
C PHE A 279 1.51 9.81 -6.15
N SER A 280 0.80 10.14 -5.07
CA SER A 280 -0.36 9.38 -4.63
C SER A 280 -1.62 10.25 -4.52
N LYS A 281 -2.77 9.61 -4.72
CA LYS A 281 -4.08 10.15 -4.38
C LYS A 281 -4.75 9.20 -3.43
N ASN A 282 -5.43 9.75 -2.42
CA ASN A 282 -6.29 8.96 -1.57
C ASN A 282 -7.72 8.98 -2.12
N VAL A 283 -8.32 7.81 -2.22
CA VAL A 283 -9.59 7.60 -2.88
C VAL A 283 -10.47 6.70 -2.05
N ILE A 284 -11.73 7.04 -1.91
CA ILE A 284 -12.74 6.19 -1.27
C ILE A 284 -13.74 5.78 -2.34
N LEU A 285 -13.88 4.48 -2.54
CA LEU A 285 -14.91 3.90 -3.39
C LEU A 285 -16.15 3.64 -2.53
N THR A 286 -17.25 4.24 -2.91
CA THR A 286 -18.57 3.96 -2.32
C THR A 286 -19.53 3.54 -3.42
N GLU A 287 -20.79 3.24 -3.08
CA GLU A 287 -21.78 2.87 -4.08
C GLU A 287 -21.96 3.97 -5.13
N ASN A 288 -21.62 3.67 -6.38
CA ASN A 288 -21.72 4.56 -7.53
C ASN A 288 -21.00 5.93 -7.37
N LYS A 289 -20.02 6.02 -6.45
CA LYS A 289 -19.24 7.25 -6.23
C LYS A 289 -17.76 6.95 -6.02
N VAL A 290 -16.94 7.86 -6.49
CA VAL A 290 -15.51 7.93 -6.19
C VAL A 290 -15.23 9.27 -5.52
N GLN A 291 -14.75 9.23 -4.30
CA GLN A 291 -14.38 10.41 -3.53
C GLN A 291 -12.86 10.51 -3.47
N ILE A 292 -12.31 11.61 -3.96
CA ILE A 292 -10.88 11.91 -3.84
C ILE A 292 -10.70 12.80 -2.62
N THR A 293 -9.81 12.41 -1.71
CA THR A 293 -9.51 13.13 -0.48
C THR A 293 -8.05 13.62 -0.49
N PRO A 294 -7.71 14.66 0.29
CA PRO A 294 -6.34 15.20 0.32
C PRO A 294 -5.31 14.17 0.77
N SER A 295 -5.69 13.31 1.72
CA SER A 295 -4.82 12.26 2.27
C SER A 295 -5.65 11.21 2.99
N SER A 296 -5.03 10.09 3.37
CA SER A 296 -5.64 9.08 4.24
C SER A 296 -5.92 9.58 5.67
N PHE A 297 -5.33 10.71 6.07
CA PHE A 297 -5.57 11.35 7.37
C PHE A 297 -6.68 12.40 7.34
N ASN A 298 -7.03 12.91 6.15
CA ASN A 298 -8.13 13.84 5.95
C ASN A 298 -9.09 13.26 4.92
N LEU A 299 -10.16 12.64 5.40
CA LEU A 299 -11.17 11.95 4.57
C LEU A 299 -12.27 12.86 4.04
N GLN A 300 -12.17 14.20 4.23
CA GLN A 300 -13.11 15.15 3.62
C GLN A 300 -12.87 15.21 2.11
N PRO A 301 -13.86 14.88 1.27
CA PRO A 301 -13.66 14.87 -0.17
C PRO A 301 -13.35 16.26 -0.73
N ILE A 302 -12.31 16.35 -1.55
CA ILE A 302 -12.03 17.54 -2.37
C ILE A 302 -12.69 17.41 -3.76
N GLN A 303 -13.02 16.22 -4.17
CA GLN A 303 -13.73 15.92 -5.40
C GLN A 303 -14.60 14.68 -5.22
N THR A 304 -15.79 14.70 -5.79
CA THR A 304 -16.68 13.53 -5.87
C THR A 304 -17.09 13.31 -7.32
N ILE A 305 -16.90 12.09 -7.81
CA ILE A 305 -17.35 11.64 -9.12
C ILE A 305 -18.54 10.72 -8.88
N GLN A 306 -19.68 11.03 -9.47
CA GLN A 306 -20.91 10.26 -9.35
C GLN A 306 -21.18 9.53 -10.68
N PHE A 307 -21.61 8.25 -10.62
CA PHE A 307 -21.93 7.41 -11.77
C PHE A 307 -23.40 7.02 -11.81
#